data_a67fda514c7ce784c923922f672bf5c8
#
_entry.id   a67fda514c7ce784c923922f672bf5c8
#
_cell.length_a   1.000
_cell.length_b   1.000
_cell.length_c   1.000
_cell.angle_alpha   90.00
_cell.angle_beta   90.00
_cell.angle_gamma   90.00
#
_symmetry.space_group_name_H-M   'P 1'
#
loop_
_entity.id
_entity.type
_entity.pdbx_description
1 polymer ?
#
loop_
_entity_poly.entity_id
_entity_poly.type
_entity_poly.pdbx_seq_one_letter_code
_entity_poly.pdbx_strand_id
1 'polypeptide(L)'
;GAAAAAAASGEAHHVSSTPAGTALAADRAIIGDDGIQAPVGYFDPLKLAEKVNDKTLLWFRAAEIKHCRVAMAAFAGCVVTGLGVHWPGAIDMSGTTFESLGQGGLLEAWDKMPFDGKQAIVAAIGGIESVFEAQKPHYVMGGTPGKVRLTGTTKGALEDKYDAATLKKKRDMELANGRLAMLGMAGFVSARLTEGSVPALTKLGFAADYGGNLPYAPF
;
A
#
# COMPACT_ATOMS: atom_id res chain seq x y z
N GLY A 1 52.53 7.13 30.84
CA GLY A 1 51.48 7.62 30.02
C GLY A 1 51.05 6.58 29.00
N ALA A 2 49.96 5.88 29.22
CA ALA A 2 49.42 4.89 28.29
C ALA A 2 48.48 5.57 27.32
N ALA A 3 48.77 5.49 26.01
CA ALA A 3 47.89 5.91 24.94
C ALA A 3 46.91 4.78 24.64
N ALA A 4 45.65 5.02 24.84
CA ALA A 4 44.58 4.09 24.44
C ALA A 4 44.27 4.29 22.94
N ALA A 5 44.54 3.24 22.15
CA ALA A 5 44.15 3.15 20.75
C ALA A 5 42.67 2.80 20.68
N ALA A 6 41.88 3.69 20.09
CA ALA A 6 40.49 3.42 19.73
C ALA A 6 40.45 2.54 18.48
N ALA A 7 40.07 1.27 18.66
CA ALA A 7 39.79 0.38 17.55
C ALA A 7 38.43 0.72 16.94
N ALA A 8 38.44 1.21 15.72
CA ALA A 8 37.25 1.31 14.88
C ALA A 8 36.82 -0.09 14.45
N SER A 9 35.80 -0.66 15.06
CA SER A 9 35.18 -1.89 14.60
C SER A 9 34.28 -1.55 13.40
N GLY A 10 34.83 -1.72 12.20
CA GLY A 10 34.03 -1.81 11.00
C GLY A 10 33.16 -3.08 11.06
N GLU A 11 31.86 -2.91 11.21
CA GLU A 11 30.92 -4.02 11.04
C GLU A 11 30.98 -4.46 9.57
N ALA A 12 31.75 -5.52 9.34
CA ALA A 12 31.72 -6.24 8.09
C ALA A 12 30.32 -6.85 7.93
N HIS A 13 29.60 -6.46 6.89
CA HIS A 13 28.39 -7.15 6.46
C HIS A 13 28.73 -8.62 6.19
N HIS A 14 28.40 -9.45 7.14
CA HIS A 14 28.49 -10.89 6.99
C HIS A 14 27.32 -11.35 6.11
N VAL A 15 27.55 -11.45 4.80
CA VAL A 15 26.64 -12.15 3.91
C VAL A 15 26.77 -13.64 4.25
N SER A 16 25.94 -14.08 5.18
CA SER A 16 25.83 -15.48 5.55
C SER A 16 25.17 -16.24 4.40
N SER A 17 25.91 -17.16 3.79
CA SER A 17 25.38 -18.16 2.86
C SER A 17 24.57 -19.21 3.62
N THR A 18 23.42 -18.82 4.14
CA THR A 18 22.50 -19.69 4.86
C THR A 18 21.74 -20.56 3.86
N PRO A 19 21.59 -21.88 4.07
CA PRO A 19 20.80 -22.71 3.18
C PRO A 19 19.34 -22.23 3.13
N ALA A 20 18.73 -22.30 1.96
CA ALA A 20 17.42 -21.70 1.66
C ALA A 20 16.30 -21.99 2.69
N GLY A 21 16.34 -23.13 3.36
CA GLY A 21 15.38 -23.48 4.41
C GLY A 21 15.55 -22.69 5.71
N THR A 22 16.79 -22.28 6.03
CA THR A 22 17.11 -21.49 7.23
C THR A 22 16.85 -20.01 7.03
N ALA A 23 17.06 -19.48 5.81
CA ALA A 23 16.71 -18.12 5.43
C ALA A 23 15.19 -17.90 5.51
N LEU A 24 14.41 -18.82 4.96
CA LEU A 24 12.94 -18.81 5.06
C LEU A 24 12.46 -18.78 6.52
N ALA A 25 13.10 -19.54 7.42
CA ALA A 25 12.72 -19.55 8.83
C ALA A 25 13.09 -18.22 9.54
N ALA A 26 14.22 -17.60 9.19
CA ALA A 26 14.63 -16.30 9.72
C ALA A 26 13.70 -15.18 9.24
N ASP A 27 13.37 -15.15 7.96
CA ASP A 27 12.43 -14.17 7.38
C ASP A 27 11.05 -14.26 8.02
N ARG A 28 10.55 -15.48 8.25
CA ARG A 28 9.27 -15.72 8.94
C ARG A 28 9.28 -15.25 10.39
N ALA A 29 10.41 -15.36 11.07
CA ALA A 29 10.55 -14.87 12.43
C ALA A 29 10.45 -13.33 12.51
N ILE A 30 10.91 -12.63 11.47
CA ILE A 30 10.93 -11.16 11.42
C ILE A 30 9.60 -10.57 10.95
N ILE A 31 9.06 -11.08 9.84
CA ILE A 31 7.84 -10.52 9.20
C ILE A 31 6.55 -11.25 9.59
N GLY A 32 6.66 -12.38 10.26
CA GLY A 32 5.53 -13.27 10.59
C GLY A 32 5.04 -14.09 9.39
N ASP A 33 4.08 -14.98 9.66
CA ASP A 33 3.47 -15.88 8.67
C ASP A 33 2.26 -15.26 7.96
N ASP A 34 1.96 -13.98 8.20
CA ASP A 34 0.79 -13.34 7.63
C ASP A 34 0.93 -13.20 6.10
N GLY A 35 -0.10 -13.58 5.35
CA GLY A 35 -0.11 -13.49 3.89
C GLY A 35 0.61 -14.61 3.16
N ILE A 36 1.15 -15.62 3.86
CA ILE A 36 1.67 -16.84 3.25
C ILE A 36 0.51 -17.83 3.12
N GLN A 37 -0.08 -17.91 1.94
CA GLN A 37 -1.31 -18.66 1.71
C GLN A 37 -1.19 -19.59 0.50
N ALA A 38 -1.96 -20.68 0.52
CA ALA A 38 -2.15 -21.52 -0.67
C ALA A 38 -2.84 -20.70 -1.77
N PRO A 39 -2.55 -20.95 -3.08
CA PRO A 39 -1.74 -22.07 -3.60
C PRO A 39 -0.24 -21.76 -3.68
N VAL A 40 0.18 -20.50 -3.60
CA VAL A 40 1.56 -20.07 -3.90
C VAL A 40 2.49 -20.29 -2.71
N GLY A 41 1.99 -20.15 -1.47
CA GLY A 41 2.80 -20.20 -0.27
C GLY A 41 3.74 -18.99 -0.15
N TYR A 42 4.97 -19.21 0.32
CA TYR A 42 6.00 -18.18 0.37
C TYR A 42 6.52 -17.89 -1.04
N PHE A 43 6.43 -16.65 -1.45
CA PHE A 43 6.77 -16.20 -2.81
C PHE A 43 7.85 -15.12 -2.78
N ASP A 44 9.08 -15.50 -3.02
CA ASP A 44 10.22 -14.58 -3.25
C ASP A 44 11.12 -15.11 -4.37
N PRO A 45 10.70 -14.99 -5.65
CA PRO A 45 11.45 -15.51 -6.81
C PRO A 45 12.78 -14.78 -7.03
N LEU A 46 12.91 -13.53 -6.58
CA LEU A 46 14.11 -12.72 -6.73
C LEU A 46 15.06 -12.83 -5.53
N LYS A 47 14.65 -13.56 -4.51
CA LYS A 47 15.37 -13.70 -3.24
C LYS A 47 15.75 -12.35 -2.62
N LEU A 48 14.77 -11.45 -2.59
CA LEU A 48 14.97 -10.12 -2.04
C LEU A 48 15.14 -10.15 -0.53
N ALA A 49 14.42 -11.04 0.16
CA ALA A 49 14.53 -11.20 1.59
C ALA A 49 15.95 -11.59 2.06
N GLU A 50 16.65 -12.41 1.27
CA GLU A 50 18.03 -12.81 1.58
C GLU A 50 19.07 -11.68 1.34
N LYS A 51 18.73 -10.68 0.53
CA LYS A 51 19.64 -9.60 0.10
C LYS A 51 19.60 -8.35 0.96
N VAL A 52 18.55 -8.20 1.78
CA VAL A 52 18.31 -7.01 2.57
C VAL A 52 18.46 -7.29 4.06
N ASN A 53 18.65 -6.24 4.85
CA ASN A 53 18.68 -6.35 6.30
C ASN A 53 17.27 -6.42 6.90
N ASP A 54 17.14 -6.85 8.15
CA ASP A 54 15.89 -7.02 8.88
C ASP A 54 15.03 -5.75 8.88
N LYS A 55 15.64 -4.57 9.02
CA LYS A 55 14.93 -3.29 9.01
C LYS A 55 14.29 -2.99 7.66
N THR A 56 15.01 -3.29 6.59
CA THR A 56 14.48 -3.13 5.22
C THR A 56 13.37 -4.13 4.95
N LEU A 57 13.48 -5.34 5.45
CA LEU A 57 12.45 -6.36 5.31
C LEU A 57 11.15 -5.95 6.03
N LEU A 58 11.25 -5.40 7.24
CA LEU A 58 10.11 -4.84 7.96
C LEU A 58 9.49 -3.64 7.22
N TRP A 59 10.33 -2.81 6.61
CA TRP A 59 9.87 -1.70 5.78
C TRP A 59 9.13 -2.18 4.52
N PHE A 60 9.63 -3.22 3.83
CA PHE A 60 8.93 -3.84 2.70
C PHE A 60 7.56 -4.37 3.11
N ARG A 61 7.49 -5.00 4.29
CA ARG A 61 6.22 -5.47 4.83
C ARG A 61 5.24 -4.34 5.13
N ALA A 62 5.72 -3.27 5.74
CA ALA A 62 4.90 -2.09 6.01
C ALA A 62 4.42 -1.44 4.71
N ALA A 63 5.30 -1.32 3.70
CA ALA A 63 4.96 -0.80 2.39
C ALA A 63 3.91 -1.67 1.68
N GLU A 64 4.05 -3.00 1.70
CA GLU A 64 3.07 -3.93 1.15
C GLU A 64 1.69 -3.70 1.75
N ILE A 65 1.58 -3.65 3.08
CA ILE A 65 0.30 -3.44 3.77
C ILE A 65 -0.30 -2.08 3.42
N LYS A 66 0.49 -1.01 3.36
CA LYS A 66 0.03 0.32 2.96
C LYS A 66 -0.49 0.31 1.52
N HIS A 67 0.25 -0.28 0.59
CA HIS A 67 -0.19 -0.41 -0.81
C HIS A 67 -1.47 -1.23 -0.93
N CYS A 68 -1.58 -2.33 -0.18
CA CYS A 68 -2.80 -3.13 -0.13
C CYS A 68 -4.01 -2.31 0.30
N ARG A 69 -3.90 -1.54 1.38
CA ARG A 69 -4.99 -0.72 1.93
C ARG A 69 -5.40 0.39 0.96
N VAL A 70 -4.42 1.11 0.42
CA VAL A 70 -4.67 2.18 -0.55
C VAL A 70 -5.31 1.62 -1.82
N ALA A 71 -4.82 0.49 -2.34
CA ALA A 71 -5.37 -0.15 -3.53
C ALA A 71 -6.82 -0.64 -3.32
N MET A 72 -7.14 -1.22 -2.14
CA MET A 72 -8.52 -1.59 -1.83
C MET A 72 -9.45 -0.38 -1.79
N ALA A 73 -9.04 0.71 -1.15
CA ALA A 73 -9.81 1.95 -1.11
C ALA A 73 -9.96 2.57 -2.50
N ALA A 74 -8.89 2.60 -3.30
CA ALA A 74 -8.90 3.09 -4.66
C ALA A 74 -9.83 2.26 -5.56
N PHE A 75 -9.73 0.93 -5.49
CA PHE A 75 -10.58 0.04 -6.28
C PHE A 75 -12.07 0.23 -5.93
N ALA A 76 -12.41 0.30 -4.65
CA ALA A 76 -13.77 0.59 -4.21
C ALA A 76 -14.25 1.97 -4.71
N GLY A 77 -13.39 3.00 -4.62
CA GLY A 77 -13.68 4.33 -5.16
C GLY A 77 -13.95 4.30 -6.66
N CYS A 78 -13.13 3.54 -7.42
CA CYS A 78 -13.33 3.36 -8.86
C CYS A 78 -14.70 2.78 -9.20
N VAL A 79 -15.09 1.73 -8.50
CA VAL A 79 -16.38 1.06 -8.73
C VAL A 79 -17.54 2.00 -8.36
N VAL A 80 -17.49 2.67 -7.22
CA VAL A 80 -18.55 3.58 -6.76
C VAL A 80 -18.76 4.73 -7.72
N THR A 81 -17.66 5.40 -8.12
CA THR A 81 -17.76 6.51 -9.09
C THR A 81 -18.15 6.03 -10.48
N GLY A 82 -17.70 4.85 -10.90
CA GLY A 82 -18.11 4.23 -12.16
C GLY A 82 -19.59 3.85 -12.22
N LEU A 83 -20.23 3.64 -11.07
CA LEU A 83 -21.69 3.45 -10.94
C LEU A 83 -22.47 4.77 -10.91
N GLY A 84 -21.80 5.91 -11.07
CA GLY A 84 -22.43 7.23 -11.06
C GLY A 84 -22.75 7.78 -9.67
N VAL A 85 -22.22 7.18 -8.61
CA VAL A 85 -22.41 7.67 -7.23
C VAL A 85 -21.35 8.70 -6.92
N HIS A 86 -21.77 9.94 -6.72
CA HIS A 86 -20.90 11.09 -6.41
C HIS A 86 -21.34 11.79 -5.14
N TRP A 87 -20.40 12.45 -4.44
CA TRP A 87 -20.74 13.33 -3.33
C TRP A 87 -21.54 14.53 -3.81
N PRO A 88 -22.57 14.95 -3.09
CA PRO A 88 -23.27 16.18 -3.41
C PRO A 88 -22.39 17.40 -3.07
N GLY A 89 -22.38 18.40 -3.96
CA GLY A 89 -21.70 19.67 -3.73
C GLY A 89 -20.53 19.94 -4.65
N ALA A 90 -19.85 21.04 -4.40
CA ALA A 90 -18.67 21.50 -5.13
C ALA A 90 -17.39 21.15 -4.35
N ILE A 91 -16.32 20.88 -5.08
CA ILE A 91 -14.99 20.58 -4.52
C ILE A 91 -14.21 21.87 -4.23
N ASP A 92 -14.55 22.95 -4.93
CA ASP A 92 -13.89 24.24 -4.83
C ASP A 92 -14.91 25.40 -4.79
N MET A 93 -14.39 26.58 -4.54
CA MET A 93 -15.19 27.80 -4.54
C MET A 93 -15.58 28.28 -5.94
N SER A 94 -14.99 27.74 -6.99
CA SER A 94 -15.32 28.05 -8.39
C SER A 94 -16.55 27.29 -8.89
N GLY A 95 -17.09 26.37 -8.08
CA GLY A 95 -18.32 25.64 -8.39
C GLY A 95 -18.11 24.33 -9.14
N THR A 96 -16.88 23.81 -9.21
CA THR A 96 -16.59 22.49 -9.79
C THR A 96 -17.25 21.40 -8.93
N THR A 97 -18.21 20.67 -9.48
CA THR A 97 -18.95 19.63 -8.75
C THR A 97 -18.25 18.29 -8.85
N PHE A 98 -18.44 17.43 -7.84
CA PHE A 98 -17.95 16.04 -7.88
C PHE A 98 -18.54 15.27 -9.06
N GLU A 99 -19.78 15.53 -9.45
CA GLU A 99 -20.44 14.92 -10.60
C GLU A 99 -19.74 15.28 -11.91
N SER A 100 -19.38 16.56 -12.11
CA SER A 100 -18.67 17.00 -13.32
C SER A 100 -17.28 16.37 -13.47
N LEU A 101 -16.62 16.09 -12.37
CA LEU A 101 -15.33 15.39 -12.37
C LEU A 101 -15.49 13.91 -12.73
N GLY A 102 -16.59 13.27 -12.32
CA GLY A 102 -16.83 11.85 -12.53
C GLY A 102 -17.21 11.47 -13.97
N GLN A 103 -17.67 12.43 -14.80
CA GLN A 103 -18.20 12.13 -16.12
C GLN A 103 -17.18 11.58 -17.14
N GLY A 104 -15.90 11.82 -16.93
CA GLY A 104 -14.82 11.35 -17.82
C GLY A 104 -14.14 10.06 -17.38
N GLY A 105 -14.66 9.37 -16.37
CA GLY A 105 -14.01 8.22 -15.77
C GLY A 105 -12.98 8.59 -14.69
N LEU A 106 -12.56 7.58 -13.93
CA LEU A 106 -11.82 7.75 -12.69
C LEU A 106 -10.49 8.48 -12.84
N LEU A 107 -9.72 8.09 -13.85
CA LEU A 107 -8.38 8.65 -14.04
C LEU A 107 -8.45 10.06 -14.67
N GLU A 108 -9.47 10.35 -15.44
CA GLU A 108 -9.71 11.69 -16.00
C GLU A 108 -10.20 12.68 -14.92
N ALA A 109 -10.86 12.17 -13.89
CA ALA A 109 -11.25 12.98 -12.74
C ALA A 109 -10.07 13.67 -12.05
N TRP A 110 -8.94 12.97 -11.95
CA TRP A 110 -7.71 13.54 -11.42
C TRP A 110 -7.15 14.67 -12.29
N ASP A 111 -7.17 14.48 -13.61
CA ASP A 111 -6.64 15.48 -14.54
C ASP A 111 -7.51 16.76 -14.53
N LYS A 112 -8.82 16.60 -14.44
CA LYS A 112 -9.80 17.70 -14.38
C LYS A 112 -9.88 18.40 -13.02
N MET A 113 -9.33 17.78 -11.97
CA MET A 113 -9.40 18.32 -10.63
C MET A 113 -8.60 19.63 -10.50
N PRO A 114 -9.18 20.68 -9.88
CA PRO A 114 -8.47 21.94 -9.61
C PRO A 114 -7.21 21.71 -8.77
N PHE A 115 -6.22 22.58 -8.95
CA PHE A 115 -4.95 22.49 -8.25
C PHE A 115 -5.11 22.50 -6.72
N ASP A 116 -5.98 23.35 -6.20
CA ASP A 116 -6.29 23.45 -4.76
C ASP A 116 -6.84 22.13 -4.20
N GLY A 117 -7.71 21.46 -4.98
CA GLY A 117 -8.21 20.14 -4.62
C GLY A 117 -7.12 19.07 -4.56
N LYS A 118 -6.20 19.08 -5.53
CA LYS A 118 -5.03 18.19 -5.52
C LYS A 118 -4.14 18.43 -4.32
N GLN A 119 -3.85 19.70 -4.01
CA GLN A 119 -3.05 20.05 -2.82
C GLN A 119 -3.72 19.61 -1.52
N ALA A 120 -5.03 19.81 -1.38
CA ALA A 120 -5.76 19.39 -0.20
C ALA A 120 -5.68 17.87 0.02
N ILE A 121 -5.80 17.08 -1.04
CA ILE A 121 -5.67 15.62 -0.97
C ILE A 121 -4.25 15.22 -0.55
N VAL A 122 -3.22 15.79 -1.17
CA VAL A 122 -1.82 15.48 -0.84
C VAL A 122 -1.50 15.90 0.60
N ALA A 123 -1.98 17.06 1.05
CA ALA A 123 -1.79 17.53 2.42
C ALA A 123 -2.50 16.61 3.43
N ALA A 124 -3.72 16.15 3.13
CA ALA A 124 -4.44 15.22 3.99
C ALA A 124 -3.72 13.87 4.09
N ILE A 125 -3.24 13.33 2.97
CA ILE A 125 -2.45 12.08 2.96
C ILE A 125 -1.16 12.26 3.76
N GLY A 126 -0.42 13.36 3.55
CA GLY A 126 0.80 13.67 4.29
C GLY A 126 0.57 13.80 5.79
N GLY A 127 -0.54 14.40 6.20
CA GLY A 127 -0.96 14.49 7.60
C GLY A 127 -1.24 13.11 8.22
N ILE A 128 -1.99 12.28 7.53
CA ILE A 128 -2.29 10.90 7.96
C ILE A 128 -1.01 10.07 8.07
N GLU A 129 -0.14 10.12 7.07
CA GLU A 129 1.14 9.42 7.08
C GLU A 129 2.05 9.88 8.22
N SER A 130 2.10 11.19 8.49
CA SER A 130 2.87 11.73 9.61
C SER A 130 2.41 11.18 10.96
N VAL A 131 1.10 11.04 11.16
CA VAL A 131 0.53 10.44 12.37
C VAL A 131 0.89 8.95 12.47
N PHE A 132 0.87 8.22 11.35
CA PHE A 132 1.18 6.79 11.35
C PHE A 132 2.66 6.51 11.57
N GLU A 133 3.55 7.31 11.00
CA GLU A 133 5.00 7.16 11.21
C GLU A 133 5.45 7.65 12.60
N ALA A 134 4.70 8.55 13.25
CA ALA A 134 4.99 9.00 14.61
C ALA A 134 4.61 7.99 15.70
N GLN A 135 3.96 6.88 15.35
CA GLN A 135 3.52 5.88 16.34
C GLN A 135 4.70 5.14 16.98
N LYS A 136 4.60 4.93 18.30
CA LYS A 136 5.61 4.19 19.08
C LYS A 136 5.01 2.89 19.64
N PRO A 137 5.74 1.75 19.63
CA PRO A 137 7.02 1.56 18.95
C PRO A 137 6.89 1.55 17.43
N HIS A 138 7.84 2.19 16.77
CA HIS A 138 7.88 2.19 15.29
C HIS A 138 8.13 0.78 14.77
N TYR A 139 7.54 0.40 13.62
CA TYR A 139 7.62 -0.97 13.09
C TYR A 139 9.06 -1.42 12.83
N VAL A 140 9.98 -0.53 12.49
CA VAL A 140 11.42 -0.82 12.31
C VAL A 140 12.15 -1.01 13.65
N MET A 141 11.54 -0.60 14.77
CA MET A 141 12.11 -0.63 16.12
C MET A 141 11.32 -1.54 17.08
N GLY A 142 10.83 -2.66 16.60
CA GLY A 142 10.11 -3.66 17.39
C GLY A 142 8.58 -3.49 17.43
N GLY A 143 8.02 -2.58 16.65
CA GLY A 143 6.58 -2.52 16.40
C GLY A 143 6.12 -3.55 15.36
N THR A 144 4.82 -3.77 15.27
CA THR A 144 4.23 -4.65 14.26
C THR A 144 3.89 -3.83 13.01
N PRO A 145 4.40 -4.19 11.81
CA PRO A 145 4.02 -3.53 10.56
C PRO A 145 2.50 -3.56 10.34
N GLY A 146 1.95 -2.43 9.89
CA GLY A 146 0.52 -2.31 9.60
C GLY A 146 -0.40 -2.12 10.80
N LYS A 147 0.10 -2.18 12.03
CA LYS A 147 -0.67 -1.90 13.23
C LYS A 147 -0.87 -0.40 13.39
N VAL A 148 -2.09 0.08 13.15
CA VAL A 148 -2.47 1.49 13.26
C VAL A 148 -3.27 1.71 14.55
N ARG A 149 -2.83 2.66 15.37
CA ARG A 149 -3.55 3.11 16.56
C ARG A 149 -4.17 4.48 16.29
N LEU A 150 -5.47 4.51 16.06
CA LEU A 150 -6.18 5.74 15.74
C LEU A 150 -6.34 6.69 16.95
N THR A 151 -6.21 6.19 18.18
CA THR A 151 -6.54 6.94 19.41
C THR A 151 -5.39 7.15 20.38
N GLY A 152 -4.15 6.86 20.02
CA GLY A 152 -2.99 7.06 20.92
C GLY A 152 -3.04 6.26 22.24
N THR A 153 -4.14 5.63 22.57
CA THR A 153 -4.36 4.84 23.79
C THR A 153 -3.96 3.39 23.55
N THR A 154 -3.30 2.78 24.52
CA THR A 154 -2.92 1.37 24.49
C THR A 154 -4.11 0.38 24.52
N LYS A 155 -5.30 0.89 24.87
CA LYS A 155 -6.54 0.10 24.94
C LYS A 155 -7.47 0.51 23.82
N GLY A 156 -7.85 -0.43 22.95
CA GLY A 156 -8.87 -0.20 21.92
C GLY A 156 -8.41 -0.35 20.47
N ALA A 157 -7.26 -0.92 20.20
CA ALA A 157 -6.98 -1.43 18.88
C ALA A 157 -8.01 -2.54 18.56
N LEU A 158 -8.56 -2.55 17.36
CA LEU A 158 -9.46 -3.62 16.91
C LEU A 158 -8.86 -5.02 17.13
N GLU A 159 -7.53 -5.08 17.18
CA GLU A 159 -6.74 -6.29 17.44
C GLU A 159 -6.93 -6.84 18.85
N ASP A 160 -7.16 -6.01 19.86
CA ASP A 160 -7.36 -6.47 21.25
C ASP A 160 -8.72 -7.19 21.47
N LYS A 161 -9.58 -7.12 20.45
CA LYS A 161 -10.94 -7.69 20.46
C LYS A 161 -11.01 -9.13 19.98
N TYR A 162 -9.99 -9.60 19.29
CA TYR A 162 -9.97 -10.89 18.62
C TYR A 162 -8.91 -11.81 19.21
N ASP A 163 -9.20 -13.12 19.23
CA ASP A 163 -8.18 -14.12 19.53
C ASP A 163 -7.12 -14.21 18.41
N ALA A 164 -5.95 -14.75 18.73
CA ALA A 164 -4.80 -14.76 17.81
C ALA A 164 -5.11 -15.47 16.48
N ALA A 165 -5.90 -16.54 16.50
CA ALA A 165 -6.26 -17.29 15.30
C ALA A 165 -7.18 -16.48 14.38
N THR A 166 -8.19 -15.82 14.95
CA THR A 166 -9.10 -14.93 14.22
C THR A 166 -8.35 -13.73 13.65
N LEU A 167 -7.44 -13.16 14.43
CA LEU A 167 -6.63 -12.04 14.00
C LEU A 167 -5.75 -12.41 12.81
N LYS A 168 -5.06 -13.56 12.88
CA LYS A 168 -4.27 -14.07 11.77
C LYS A 168 -5.13 -14.25 10.51
N LYS A 169 -6.29 -14.87 10.61
CA LYS A 169 -7.22 -15.04 9.49
C LYS A 169 -7.63 -13.71 8.86
N LYS A 170 -7.89 -12.68 9.67
CA LYS A 170 -8.25 -11.34 9.17
C LYS A 170 -7.09 -10.67 8.45
N ARG A 171 -5.85 -10.78 8.96
CA ARG A 171 -4.65 -10.27 8.29
C ARG A 171 -4.37 -10.99 6.98
N ASP A 172 -4.54 -12.29 6.96
CA ASP A 172 -4.40 -13.08 5.74
C ASP A 172 -5.42 -12.66 4.67
N MET A 173 -6.68 -12.43 5.07
CA MET A 173 -7.71 -11.90 4.16
C MET A 173 -7.40 -10.47 3.69
N GLU A 174 -6.91 -9.61 4.58
CA GLU A 174 -6.50 -8.24 4.24
C GLU A 174 -5.44 -8.24 3.14
N LEU A 175 -4.40 -9.05 3.30
CA LEU A 175 -3.31 -9.16 2.33
C LEU A 175 -3.76 -9.79 1.00
N ALA A 176 -4.56 -10.84 1.04
CA ALA A 176 -5.08 -11.47 -0.17
C ALA A 176 -5.94 -10.50 -0.99
N ASN A 177 -6.91 -9.84 -0.35
CA ASN A 177 -7.77 -8.86 -1.00
C ASN A 177 -6.97 -7.62 -1.47
N GLY A 178 -6.00 -7.18 -0.67
CA GLY A 178 -5.13 -6.07 -1.03
C GLY A 178 -4.27 -6.35 -2.25
N ARG A 179 -3.67 -7.53 -2.34
CA ARG A 179 -2.90 -7.98 -3.51
C ARG A 179 -3.77 -8.05 -4.75
N LEU A 180 -4.99 -8.60 -4.62
CA LEU A 180 -5.96 -8.63 -5.71
C LEU A 180 -6.36 -7.22 -6.14
N ALA A 181 -6.59 -6.31 -5.20
CA ALA A 181 -6.92 -4.92 -5.49
C ALA A 181 -5.77 -4.18 -6.20
N MET A 182 -4.52 -4.43 -5.82
CA MET A 182 -3.36 -3.88 -6.54
C MET A 182 -3.33 -4.34 -8.00
N LEU A 183 -3.59 -5.62 -8.27
CA LEU A 183 -3.71 -6.15 -9.63
C LEU A 183 -4.88 -5.53 -10.38
N GLY A 184 -6.03 -5.35 -9.71
CA GLY A 184 -7.20 -4.69 -10.29
C GLY A 184 -6.92 -3.23 -10.67
N MET A 185 -6.23 -2.48 -9.81
CA MET A 185 -5.82 -1.10 -10.11
C MET A 185 -4.80 -1.04 -11.25
N ALA A 186 -3.85 -1.97 -11.30
CA ALA A 186 -2.94 -2.09 -12.45
C ALA A 186 -3.70 -2.37 -13.75
N GLY A 187 -4.77 -3.17 -13.69
CA GLY A 187 -5.67 -3.40 -14.82
C GLY A 187 -6.37 -2.12 -15.28
N PHE A 188 -6.91 -1.30 -14.38
CA PHE A 188 -7.51 -0.01 -14.74
C PHE A 188 -6.50 0.95 -15.38
N VAL A 189 -5.31 1.05 -14.80
CA VAL A 189 -4.23 1.89 -15.36
C VAL A 189 -3.81 1.38 -16.74
N SER A 190 -3.65 0.06 -16.91
CA SER A 190 -3.30 -0.56 -18.19
C SER A 190 -4.35 -0.32 -19.25
N ALA A 191 -5.64 -0.45 -18.92
CA ALA A 191 -6.74 -0.18 -19.83
C ALA A 191 -6.77 1.27 -20.33
N ARG A 192 -6.33 2.20 -19.47
CA ARG A 192 -6.20 3.61 -19.86
C ARG A 192 -5.00 3.86 -20.79
N LEU A 193 -3.86 3.25 -20.48
CA LEU A 193 -2.63 3.46 -21.26
C LEU A 193 -2.65 2.80 -22.62
N THR A 194 -3.35 1.67 -22.75
CA THR A 194 -3.38 0.86 -23.96
C THR A 194 -4.81 0.42 -24.22
N GLU A 195 -5.41 0.95 -25.26
CA GLU A 195 -6.74 0.57 -25.69
C GLU A 195 -6.84 -0.94 -25.93
N GLY A 196 -7.89 -1.57 -25.41
CA GLY A 196 -8.12 -3.00 -25.56
C GLY A 196 -7.23 -3.91 -24.71
N SER A 197 -6.33 -3.39 -23.86
CA SER A 197 -5.45 -4.22 -23.01
C SER A 197 -6.23 -5.06 -22.00
N VAL A 198 -7.39 -4.61 -21.55
CA VAL A 198 -8.27 -5.32 -20.61
C VAL A 198 -9.69 -5.45 -21.18
N PRO A 199 -9.95 -6.46 -22.03
CA PRO A 199 -11.25 -6.62 -22.69
C PRO A 199 -12.44 -6.80 -21.74
N ALA A 200 -12.18 -7.27 -20.52
CA ALA A 200 -13.20 -7.43 -19.49
C ALA A 200 -13.80 -6.09 -19.05
N LEU A 201 -12.97 -5.06 -18.89
CA LEU A 201 -13.43 -3.72 -18.51
C LEU A 201 -14.29 -3.09 -19.60
N THR A 202 -13.92 -3.26 -20.85
CA THR A 202 -14.72 -2.79 -22.00
C THR A 202 -16.09 -3.46 -22.02
N LYS A 203 -16.16 -4.78 -21.80
CA LYS A 203 -17.44 -5.51 -21.77
C LYS A 203 -18.33 -5.12 -20.57
N LEU A 204 -17.75 -4.73 -19.46
CA LEU A 204 -18.47 -4.28 -18.27
C LEU A 204 -18.86 -2.80 -18.33
N GLY A 205 -18.49 -2.06 -19.37
CA GLY A 205 -18.81 -0.64 -19.54
C GLY A 205 -17.97 0.31 -18.67
N PHE A 206 -16.90 -0.18 -18.03
CA PHE A 206 -15.98 0.63 -17.24
C PHE A 206 -14.86 1.28 -18.06
N ALA A 207 -14.65 0.84 -19.28
CA ALA A 207 -13.71 1.44 -20.20
C ALA A 207 -14.49 2.33 -21.17
N ALA A 208 -14.67 3.58 -20.82
CA ALA A 208 -14.93 4.61 -21.82
C ALA A 208 -13.65 4.84 -22.64
N ASP A 209 -13.78 5.29 -23.88
CA ASP A 209 -12.68 5.60 -24.79
C ASP A 209 -11.62 6.49 -24.13
N TYR A 210 -10.57 5.86 -23.61
CA TYR A 210 -9.44 6.57 -23.05
C TYR A 210 -8.48 6.92 -24.18
N GLY A 211 -8.58 8.13 -24.70
CA GLY A 211 -7.60 8.63 -25.65
C GLY A 211 -6.22 8.72 -25.00
N GLY A 212 -5.39 7.79 -25.33
CA GLY A 212 -3.96 7.53 -25.07
C GLY A 212 -3.01 8.55 -24.42
N ASN A 213 -3.51 9.48 -23.60
CA ASN A 213 -2.69 10.41 -22.87
C ASN A 213 -2.22 9.78 -21.56
N LEU A 214 -0.91 9.68 -21.40
CA LEU A 214 -0.27 9.24 -20.17
C LEU A 214 -0.79 10.04 -18.97
N PRO A 215 -1.23 9.39 -17.87
CA PRO A 215 -1.75 10.09 -16.70
C PRO A 215 -0.67 10.83 -15.89
N TYR A 216 0.55 10.78 -16.31
CA TYR A 216 1.70 11.44 -15.71
C TYR A 216 2.33 12.41 -16.71
N ALA A 217 1.73 13.59 -16.86
CA ALA A 217 2.58 14.76 -17.00
C ALA A 217 3.12 15.04 -15.58
N PRO A 218 4.43 14.99 -15.34
CA PRO A 218 4.96 15.47 -14.07
C PRO A 218 4.56 16.93 -13.93
N PHE A 219 4.25 17.33 -12.73
CA PHE A 219 3.83 18.64 -12.23
C PHE A 219 4.26 19.84 -13.05
#